data_0e5a90a88119137ee39f9df9a8f6fe03
#
_entry.id   0e5a90a88119137ee39f9df9a8f6fe03
#
_cell.length_a   1.000
_cell.length_b   1.000
_cell.length_c   1.000
_cell.angle_alpha   90.00
_cell.angle_beta   90.00
_cell.angle_gamma   90.00
#
_symmetry.space_group_name_H-M   'P 1'
#
loop_
_entity.id
_entity.type
_entity.pdbx_description
1 polymer ?
#
loop_
_entity_poly.entity_id
_entity_poly.type
_entity_poly.pdbx_seq_one_letter_code
_entity_poly.pdbx_strand_id
1 'polypeptide(L)'
;MNAIAANLYQNRLRKVLEYIDTHLEEDLAVEKLSGIAAFSKYHFHRQFSEFFGLNVSKHIQLTRLNRAARQLAFRDLSIMEIALTCGYESPEAFARAFKKNLGQSPSEFRQKPIWDTWFNTYQSIRELRKNHMSTPDHSRQVTIITTSDIKVAVLEHRGPPQLLSDSIRKFIEWRKQNNLPPKLNATFNILYEDPETVEPDQYRTDLCVATGKDVSSNASGIVSKVIPGGRCAVLRHIGSDDLLGASISYLYSAWLPESGEEPRDFPPYLQRVRMFPDVAEHEAIIDIFLPLK
;
A
#
# COMPACT_ATOMS: atom_id res chain seq x y z
N MET A 1 -15.48 -8.95 31.30
CA MET A 1 -14.79 -9.90 30.38
C MET A 1 -13.30 -9.73 30.60
N ASN A 2 -12.54 -10.81 30.66
CA ASN A 2 -11.11 -10.77 30.94
C ASN A 2 -10.38 -10.21 29.69
N ALA A 3 -9.80 -9.01 29.78
CA ALA A 3 -9.11 -8.34 28.67
C ALA A 3 -8.00 -9.22 28.03
N ILE A 4 -7.36 -10.07 28.84
CA ILE A 4 -6.36 -11.04 28.38
C ILE A 4 -6.98 -12.08 27.44
N ALA A 5 -8.16 -12.62 27.78
CA ALA A 5 -8.84 -13.62 26.93
C ALA A 5 -9.31 -13.01 25.60
N ALA A 6 -9.83 -11.77 25.63
CA ALA A 6 -10.22 -11.05 24.42
C ALA A 6 -9.01 -10.79 23.50
N ASN A 7 -7.87 -10.40 24.08
CA ASN A 7 -6.64 -10.15 23.32
C ASN A 7 -6.05 -11.43 22.71
N LEU A 8 -6.06 -12.54 23.41
CA LEU A 8 -5.67 -13.85 22.89
C LEU A 8 -6.55 -14.29 21.71
N TYR A 9 -7.87 -14.05 21.81
CA TYR A 9 -8.82 -14.38 20.77
C TYR A 9 -8.59 -13.55 19.50
N GLN A 10 -8.42 -12.24 19.64
CA GLN A 10 -8.10 -11.34 18.53
C GLN A 10 -6.79 -11.72 17.85
N ASN A 11 -5.75 -12.04 18.62
CA ASN A 11 -4.45 -12.46 18.11
C ASN A 11 -4.52 -13.74 17.26
N ARG A 12 -5.42 -14.68 17.61
CA ARG A 12 -5.63 -15.92 16.82
C ARG A 12 -6.23 -15.61 15.44
N LEU A 13 -7.21 -14.70 15.36
CA LEU A 13 -7.82 -14.29 14.10
C LEU A 13 -6.86 -13.40 13.28
N ARG A 14 -6.06 -12.53 13.92
CA ARG A 14 -5.03 -11.74 13.24
C ARG A 14 -3.98 -12.61 12.55
N LYS A 15 -3.51 -13.69 13.19
CA LYS A 15 -2.60 -14.66 12.56
C LYS A 15 -3.17 -15.27 11.28
N VAL A 16 -4.48 -15.43 11.18
CA VAL A 16 -5.12 -15.90 9.94
C VAL A 16 -5.01 -14.85 8.84
N LEU A 17 -5.25 -13.56 9.15
CA LEU A 17 -5.09 -12.49 8.17
C LEU A 17 -3.64 -12.39 7.67
N GLU A 18 -2.68 -12.42 8.59
CA GLU A 18 -1.24 -12.42 8.27
C GLU A 18 -0.88 -13.64 7.40
N TYR A 19 -1.43 -14.81 7.71
CA TYR A 19 -1.21 -16.02 6.92
C TYR A 19 -1.80 -15.88 5.51
N ILE A 20 -3.02 -15.36 5.37
CA ILE A 20 -3.65 -15.12 4.07
C ILE A 20 -2.79 -14.18 3.23
N ASP A 21 -2.35 -13.05 3.80
CA ASP A 21 -1.55 -12.04 3.09
C ASP A 21 -0.21 -12.59 2.59
N THR A 22 0.39 -13.53 3.33
CA THR A 22 1.69 -14.12 2.98
C THR A 22 1.59 -15.33 2.03
N HIS A 23 0.39 -15.92 1.86
CA HIS A 23 0.20 -17.18 1.10
C HIS A 23 -0.90 -17.08 0.04
N LEU A 24 -1.11 -15.88 -0.54
CA LEU A 24 -2.21 -15.63 -1.49
C LEU A 24 -2.18 -16.53 -2.75
N GLU A 25 -1.03 -17.06 -3.11
CA GLU A 25 -0.83 -17.93 -4.28
C GLU A 25 -1.21 -19.38 -3.99
N GLU A 26 -1.29 -19.76 -2.70
CA GLU A 26 -1.55 -21.12 -2.28
C GLU A 26 -3.07 -21.44 -2.20
N ASP A 27 -3.36 -22.72 -2.01
CA ASP A 27 -4.70 -23.14 -1.59
C ASP A 27 -4.92 -22.76 -0.12
N LEU A 28 -5.80 -21.79 0.09
CA LEU A 28 -6.20 -21.29 1.40
C LEU A 28 -7.45 -22.02 1.91
N ALA A 29 -7.36 -23.37 1.98
CA ALA A 29 -8.44 -24.21 2.47
C ALA A 29 -8.86 -23.82 3.91
N VAL A 30 -10.17 -23.92 4.18
CA VAL A 30 -10.75 -23.55 5.48
C VAL A 30 -10.17 -24.40 6.61
N GLU A 31 -9.88 -25.65 6.35
CA GLU A 31 -9.25 -26.57 7.29
C GLU A 31 -7.89 -26.04 7.77
N LYS A 32 -7.07 -25.53 6.87
CA LYS A 32 -5.77 -24.95 7.17
C LYS A 32 -5.94 -23.67 8.01
N LEU A 33 -6.80 -22.78 7.57
CA LEU A 33 -7.03 -21.48 8.23
C LEU A 33 -7.65 -21.64 9.62
N SER A 34 -8.61 -22.56 9.78
CA SER A 34 -9.20 -22.86 11.08
C SER A 34 -8.19 -23.48 12.06
N GLY A 35 -7.24 -24.29 11.54
CA GLY A 35 -6.11 -24.81 12.32
C GLY A 35 -5.19 -23.72 12.85
N ILE A 36 -4.85 -22.71 12.02
CA ILE A 36 -4.04 -21.54 12.42
C ILE A 36 -4.73 -20.75 13.54
N ALA A 37 -6.06 -20.56 13.43
CA ALA A 37 -6.85 -19.90 14.47
C ALA A 37 -7.04 -20.79 15.72
N ALA A 38 -6.68 -22.06 15.68
CA ALA A 38 -7.02 -23.09 16.68
C ALA A 38 -8.53 -23.10 16.98
N PHE A 39 -9.36 -23.05 15.93
CA PHE A 39 -10.80 -23.20 15.98
C PHE A 39 -11.24 -24.44 15.22
N SER A 40 -12.41 -25.01 15.55
CA SER A 40 -13.03 -25.98 14.66
C SER A 40 -13.51 -25.27 13.39
N LYS A 41 -13.51 -25.98 12.24
CA LYS A 41 -13.97 -25.42 10.96
C LYS A 41 -15.41 -24.86 11.02
N TYR A 42 -16.28 -25.46 11.83
CA TYR A 42 -17.67 -25.02 11.98
C TYR A 42 -17.81 -23.66 12.68
N HIS A 43 -16.94 -23.40 13.67
CA HIS A 43 -16.94 -22.14 14.39
C HIS A 43 -16.11 -21.07 13.67
N PHE A 44 -15.06 -21.48 12.95
CA PHE A 44 -14.14 -20.56 12.31
C PHE A 44 -14.83 -19.59 11.34
N HIS A 45 -15.64 -20.09 10.41
CA HIS A 45 -16.37 -19.25 9.45
C HIS A 45 -17.23 -18.20 10.14
N ARG A 46 -18.01 -18.63 11.13
CA ARG A 46 -18.89 -17.72 11.86
C ARG A 46 -18.12 -16.70 12.65
N GLN A 47 -17.10 -17.14 13.38
CA GLN A 47 -16.25 -16.25 14.19
C GLN A 47 -15.49 -15.23 13.33
N PHE A 48 -14.94 -15.66 12.20
CA PHE A 48 -14.28 -14.77 11.26
C PHE A 48 -15.24 -13.71 10.72
N SER A 49 -16.43 -14.13 10.27
CA SER A 49 -17.43 -13.22 9.72
C SER A 49 -17.99 -12.24 10.77
N GLU A 50 -18.29 -12.71 11.98
CA GLU A 50 -18.79 -11.85 13.07
C GLU A 50 -17.73 -10.86 13.56
N PHE A 51 -16.45 -11.26 13.54
CA PHE A 51 -15.37 -10.41 14.02
C PHE A 51 -14.93 -9.36 12.99
N PHE A 52 -14.86 -9.76 11.71
CA PHE A 52 -14.34 -8.89 10.65
C PHE A 52 -15.43 -8.29 9.75
N GLY A 53 -16.70 -8.64 9.93
CA GLY A 53 -17.81 -8.19 9.08
C GLY A 53 -17.77 -8.75 7.65
N LEU A 54 -16.88 -9.71 7.37
CA LEU A 54 -16.64 -10.25 6.04
C LEU A 54 -16.25 -11.73 6.15
N ASN A 55 -16.85 -12.61 5.32
CA ASN A 55 -16.45 -14.01 5.34
C ASN A 55 -15.05 -14.23 4.74
N VAL A 56 -14.33 -15.25 5.22
CA VAL A 56 -12.95 -15.52 4.88
C VAL A 56 -12.73 -15.73 3.37
N SER A 57 -13.65 -16.43 2.68
CA SER A 57 -13.54 -16.66 1.23
C SER A 57 -13.65 -15.36 0.44
N LYS A 58 -14.52 -14.44 0.87
CA LYS A 58 -14.66 -13.12 0.26
C LYS A 58 -13.43 -12.26 0.54
N HIS A 59 -12.87 -12.32 1.75
CA HIS A 59 -11.61 -11.64 2.10
C HIS A 59 -10.48 -12.09 1.17
N ILE A 60 -10.24 -13.40 1.03
CA ILE A 60 -9.22 -13.96 0.15
C ILE A 60 -9.46 -13.49 -1.30
N GLN A 61 -10.70 -13.60 -1.79
CA GLN A 61 -11.04 -13.18 -3.15
C GLN A 61 -10.71 -11.71 -3.39
N LEU A 62 -11.14 -10.80 -2.51
CA LEU A 62 -10.91 -9.36 -2.66
C LEU A 62 -9.42 -9.02 -2.57
N THR A 63 -8.66 -9.66 -1.68
CA THR A 63 -7.21 -9.44 -1.57
C THR A 63 -6.49 -9.89 -2.85
N ARG A 64 -6.86 -11.05 -3.42
CA ARG A 64 -6.35 -11.52 -4.72
C ARG A 64 -6.68 -10.56 -5.86
N LEU A 65 -7.92 -10.06 -5.91
CA LEU A 65 -8.35 -9.12 -6.95
C LEU A 65 -7.69 -7.74 -6.80
N ASN A 66 -7.39 -7.28 -5.56
CA ASN A 66 -6.62 -6.06 -5.34
C ASN A 66 -5.21 -6.18 -5.94
N ARG A 67 -4.50 -7.28 -5.65
CA ARG A 67 -3.18 -7.56 -6.23
C ARG A 67 -3.26 -7.57 -7.77
N ALA A 68 -4.23 -8.29 -8.32
CA ALA A 68 -4.43 -8.38 -9.77
C ALA A 68 -4.72 -7.01 -10.41
N ALA A 69 -5.58 -6.20 -9.83
CA ALA A 69 -5.91 -4.86 -10.33
C ALA A 69 -4.66 -3.96 -10.41
N ARG A 70 -3.81 -3.98 -9.39
CA ARG A 70 -2.55 -3.23 -9.39
C ARG A 70 -1.54 -3.76 -10.41
N GLN A 71 -1.44 -5.08 -10.58
CA GLN A 71 -0.59 -5.67 -11.63
C GLN A 71 -1.09 -5.31 -13.03
N LEU A 72 -2.41 -5.38 -13.28
CA LEU A 72 -3.01 -4.98 -14.55
C LEU A 72 -2.75 -3.51 -14.88
N ALA A 73 -2.87 -2.63 -13.89
CA ALA A 73 -2.74 -1.19 -14.07
C ALA A 73 -1.29 -0.71 -14.23
N PHE A 74 -0.34 -1.37 -13.56
CA PHE A 74 1.00 -0.82 -13.36
C PHE A 74 2.12 -1.70 -13.94
N ARG A 75 1.80 -2.90 -14.46
CA ARG A 75 2.80 -3.86 -15.00
C ARG A 75 2.36 -4.43 -16.34
N ASP A 76 3.36 -4.80 -17.13
CA ASP A 76 3.17 -5.36 -18.47
C ASP A 76 3.09 -6.91 -18.45
N LEU A 77 2.64 -7.51 -17.33
CA LEU A 77 2.44 -8.96 -17.23
C LEU A 77 1.23 -9.40 -18.04
N SER A 78 1.25 -10.60 -18.60
CA SER A 78 0.08 -11.17 -19.28
C SER A 78 -1.06 -11.42 -18.31
N ILE A 79 -2.31 -11.43 -18.80
CA ILE A 79 -3.49 -11.74 -17.97
C ILE A 79 -3.38 -13.16 -17.38
N MET A 80 -2.77 -14.09 -18.12
CA MET A 80 -2.53 -15.44 -17.66
C MET A 80 -1.57 -15.47 -16.46
N GLU A 81 -0.42 -14.79 -16.56
CA GLU A 81 0.53 -14.69 -15.45
C GLU A 81 -0.10 -14.08 -14.22
N ILE A 82 -0.88 -12.99 -14.40
CA ILE A 82 -1.59 -12.34 -13.28
C ILE A 82 -2.61 -13.28 -12.64
N ALA A 83 -3.37 -14.05 -13.44
CA ALA A 83 -4.34 -15.00 -12.91
C ALA A 83 -3.65 -16.05 -12.03
N LEU A 84 -2.55 -16.64 -12.51
CA LEU A 84 -1.81 -17.67 -11.79
C LEU A 84 -1.16 -17.12 -10.51
N THR A 85 -0.49 -15.96 -10.57
CA THR A 85 0.16 -15.34 -9.40
C THR A 85 -0.84 -14.79 -8.38
N CYS A 86 -2.12 -14.69 -8.75
CA CYS A 86 -3.22 -14.36 -7.85
C CYS A 86 -4.02 -15.57 -7.38
N GLY A 87 -3.50 -16.80 -7.59
CA GLY A 87 -4.08 -18.03 -7.07
C GLY A 87 -5.37 -18.45 -7.76
N TYR A 88 -5.53 -18.15 -9.07
CA TYR A 88 -6.61 -18.65 -9.89
C TYR A 88 -6.13 -19.81 -10.76
N GLU A 89 -6.93 -20.87 -10.87
CA GLU A 89 -6.61 -22.08 -11.66
C GLU A 89 -6.65 -21.83 -13.17
N SER A 90 -7.42 -20.82 -13.63
CA SER A 90 -7.50 -20.46 -15.04
C SER A 90 -7.77 -18.98 -15.27
N PRO A 91 -7.33 -18.43 -16.44
CA PRO A 91 -7.63 -17.05 -16.82
C PRO A 91 -9.13 -16.76 -16.92
N GLU A 92 -9.94 -17.76 -17.30
CA GLU A 92 -11.39 -17.63 -17.43
C GLU A 92 -12.07 -17.49 -16.06
N ALA A 93 -11.64 -18.29 -15.07
CA ALA A 93 -12.12 -18.19 -13.69
C ALA A 93 -11.75 -16.83 -13.09
N PHE A 94 -10.51 -16.38 -13.32
CA PHE A 94 -10.04 -15.05 -12.95
C PHE A 94 -10.89 -13.96 -13.61
N ALA A 95 -11.07 -13.99 -14.95
CA ALA A 95 -11.80 -12.96 -15.67
C ALA A 95 -13.26 -12.83 -15.19
N ARG A 96 -13.93 -13.98 -14.92
CA ARG A 96 -15.28 -13.98 -14.35
C ARG A 96 -15.32 -13.35 -12.95
N ALA A 97 -14.39 -13.75 -12.08
CA ALA A 97 -14.30 -13.20 -10.72
C ALA A 97 -13.98 -11.70 -10.73
N PHE A 98 -13.06 -11.27 -11.57
CA PHE A 98 -12.64 -9.88 -11.72
C PHE A 98 -13.82 -9.01 -12.21
N LYS A 99 -14.48 -9.42 -13.32
CA LYS A 99 -15.64 -8.70 -13.88
C LYS A 99 -16.82 -8.64 -12.90
N LYS A 100 -17.10 -9.73 -12.19
CA LYS A 100 -18.17 -9.79 -11.18
C LYS A 100 -17.96 -8.79 -10.03
N ASN A 101 -16.71 -8.57 -9.60
CA ASN A 101 -16.42 -7.72 -8.45
C ASN A 101 -16.10 -6.26 -8.83
N LEU A 102 -15.49 -6.03 -10.00
CA LEU A 102 -15.00 -4.71 -10.42
C LEU A 102 -15.76 -4.12 -11.61
N GLY A 103 -16.75 -4.83 -12.14
CA GLY A 103 -17.58 -4.35 -13.26
C GLY A 103 -16.88 -4.35 -14.62
N GLN A 104 -15.58 -4.52 -14.68
CA GLN A 104 -14.75 -4.54 -15.88
C GLN A 104 -14.08 -5.90 -16.05
N SER A 105 -13.86 -6.33 -17.29
CA SER A 105 -12.93 -7.44 -17.57
C SER A 105 -11.48 -7.02 -17.27
N PRO A 106 -10.54 -7.96 -17.05
CA PRO A 106 -9.13 -7.63 -16.85
C PRO A 106 -8.54 -6.78 -17.98
N SER A 107 -8.92 -7.07 -19.24
CA SER A 107 -8.43 -6.32 -20.42
C SER A 107 -8.97 -4.88 -20.46
N GLU A 108 -10.27 -4.69 -20.17
CA GLU A 108 -10.88 -3.35 -20.06
C GLU A 108 -10.23 -2.55 -18.93
N PHE A 109 -10.03 -3.16 -17.76
CA PHE A 109 -9.40 -2.51 -16.62
C PHE A 109 -7.94 -2.12 -16.92
N ARG A 110 -7.17 -2.97 -17.61
CA ARG A 110 -5.81 -2.64 -18.06
C ARG A 110 -5.77 -1.41 -18.96
N GLN A 111 -6.71 -1.32 -19.90
CA GLN A 111 -6.78 -0.18 -20.84
C GLN A 111 -7.21 1.11 -20.13
N LYS A 112 -8.32 1.05 -19.41
CA LYS A 112 -8.93 2.21 -18.73
C LYS A 112 -9.59 1.78 -17.41
N PRO A 113 -8.84 1.75 -16.30
CA PRO A 113 -9.40 1.39 -15.00
C PRO A 113 -10.49 2.35 -14.54
N ILE A 114 -11.55 1.81 -13.95
CA ILE A 114 -12.54 2.58 -13.19
C ILE A 114 -12.15 2.47 -11.71
N TRP A 115 -11.35 3.43 -11.24
CA TRP A 115 -10.79 3.39 -9.89
C TRP A 115 -11.82 3.52 -8.78
N ASP A 116 -12.91 4.26 -9.00
CA ASP A 116 -13.96 4.39 -8.00
C ASP A 116 -14.58 3.04 -7.63
N THR A 117 -14.86 2.19 -8.64
CA THR A 117 -15.39 0.84 -8.41
C THR A 117 -14.37 -0.02 -7.65
N TRP A 118 -13.09 0.06 -8.04
CA TRP A 118 -12.03 -0.66 -7.34
C TRP A 118 -11.87 -0.16 -5.90
N PHE A 119 -11.82 1.15 -5.69
CA PHE A 119 -11.67 1.77 -4.36
C PHE A 119 -12.80 1.33 -3.42
N ASN A 120 -14.05 1.45 -3.87
CA ASN A 120 -15.23 1.06 -3.09
C ASN A 120 -15.24 -0.46 -2.79
N THR A 121 -14.84 -1.29 -3.75
CA THR A 121 -14.78 -2.75 -3.58
C THR A 121 -13.72 -3.15 -2.56
N TYR A 122 -12.59 -2.46 -2.54
CA TYR A 122 -11.46 -2.79 -1.66
C TYR A 122 -11.53 -2.10 -0.29
N GLN A 123 -12.42 -1.14 -0.09
CA GLN A 123 -12.53 -0.35 1.14
C GLN A 123 -12.72 -1.24 2.38
N SER A 124 -13.57 -2.27 2.32
CA SER A 124 -13.79 -3.20 3.43
C SER A 124 -12.51 -3.92 3.89
N ILE A 125 -11.61 -4.25 2.96
CA ILE A 125 -10.31 -4.87 3.28
C ILE A 125 -9.38 -3.85 3.95
N ARG A 126 -9.33 -2.62 3.44
CA ARG A 126 -8.52 -1.54 4.03
C ARG A 126 -8.94 -1.23 5.47
N GLU A 127 -10.24 -1.11 5.71
CA GLU A 127 -10.79 -0.86 7.04
C GLU A 127 -10.49 -2.03 7.99
N LEU A 128 -10.67 -3.27 7.52
CA LEU A 128 -10.33 -4.46 8.28
C LEU A 128 -8.84 -4.45 8.69
N ARG A 129 -7.93 -4.19 7.75
CA ARG A 129 -6.49 -4.11 8.05
C ARG A 129 -6.17 -3.00 9.04
N LYS A 130 -6.67 -1.79 8.83
CA LYS A 130 -6.48 -0.66 9.75
C LYS A 130 -6.93 -0.98 11.17
N ASN A 131 -8.11 -1.58 11.31
CA ASN A 131 -8.70 -1.83 12.62
C ASN A 131 -8.07 -3.01 13.37
N HIS A 132 -7.54 -4.01 12.65
CA HIS A 132 -7.14 -5.28 13.26
C HIS A 132 -5.68 -5.66 13.07
N MET A 133 -4.97 -5.07 12.09
CA MET A 133 -3.56 -5.36 11.82
C MET A 133 -2.62 -4.23 12.25
N SER A 134 -3.13 -3.02 12.49
CA SER A 134 -2.34 -1.92 13.06
C SER A 134 -1.99 -2.25 14.51
N THR A 135 -0.79 -2.75 14.75
CA THR A 135 -0.27 -2.88 16.12
C THR A 135 0.58 -1.67 16.44
N PRO A 136 0.39 -1.04 17.61
CA PRO A 136 1.42 -0.17 18.19
C PRO A 136 2.62 -1.07 18.49
N ASP A 137 3.55 -1.14 17.56
CA ASP A 137 4.78 -1.88 17.80
C ASP A 137 5.78 -0.95 18.51
N HIS A 138 5.91 -1.14 19.82
CA HIS A 138 6.93 -0.46 20.64
C HIS A 138 8.37 -0.86 20.26
N SER A 139 8.55 -1.84 19.36
CA SER A 139 9.84 -2.25 18.83
C SER A 139 10.29 -1.45 17.60
N ARG A 140 9.47 -0.47 17.14
CA ARG A 140 9.80 0.36 15.97
C ARG A 140 11.07 1.16 16.22
N GLN A 141 12.12 0.83 15.49
CA GLN A 141 13.40 1.52 15.60
C GLN A 141 13.41 2.73 14.66
N VAL A 142 13.50 3.93 15.23
CA VAL A 142 13.75 5.18 14.49
C VAL A 142 15.24 5.46 14.54
N THR A 143 15.82 5.78 13.39
CA THR A 143 17.25 6.17 13.29
C THR A 143 17.33 7.60 12.77
N ILE A 144 18.27 8.38 13.31
CA ILE A 144 18.56 9.73 12.80
C ILE A 144 19.74 9.63 11.85
N ILE A 145 19.54 10.12 10.62
CA ILE A 145 20.58 10.18 9.58
C ILE A 145 20.69 11.58 9.00
N THR A 146 21.79 11.87 8.34
CA THR A 146 21.94 13.09 7.53
C THR A 146 21.91 12.68 6.05
N THR A 147 21.00 13.32 5.29
CA THR A 147 20.84 13.09 3.85
C THR A 147 21.46 14.25 3.05
N SER A 148 21.80 13.98 1.79
CA SER A 148 22.17 15.03 0.81
C SER A 148 20.92 15.48 0.04
N ASP A 149 21.03 16.62 -0.62
CA ASP A 149 20.01 17.07 -1.58
C ASP A 149 19.74 16.01 -2.64
N ILE A 150 18.48 15.76 -2.94
CA ILE A 150 18.08 14.80 -3.97
C ILE A 150 17.33 15.56 -5.06
N LYS A 151 17.91 15.68 -6.24
CA LYS A 151 17.19 16.17 -7.43
C LYS A 151 16.16 15.14 -7.86
N VAL A 152 14.93 15.58 -8.08
CA VAL A 152 13.81 14.72 -8.44
C VAL A 152 13.00 15.29 -9.59
N ALA A 153 12.54 14.40 -10.48
CA ALA A 153 11.44 14.69 -11.39
C ALA A 153 10.13 14.36 -10.68
N VAL A 154 9.17 15.27 -10.73
CA VAL A 154 7.97 15.26 -9.90
C VAL A 154 6.72 15.40 -10.74
N LEU A 155 5.77 14.50 -10.56
CA LEU A 155 4.36 14.70 -10.92
C LEU A 155 3.58 15.08 -9.66
N GLU A 156 3.09 16.29 -9.60
CA GLU A 156 2.19 16.73 -8.52
C GLU A 156 0.81 16.09 -8.70
N HIS A 157 0.35 15.37 -7.70
CA HIS A 157 -1.05 14.96 -7.61
C HIS A 157 -1.80 15.96 -6.74
N ARG A 158 -2.88 16.53 -7.26
CA ARG A 158 -3.82 17.39 -6.55
C ARG A 158 -5.22 16.90 -6.83
N GLY A 159 -6.04 16.75 -5.80
CA GLY A 159 -7.41 16.29 -5.89
C GLY A 159 -7.66 14.96 -5.19
N PRO A 160 -8.83 14.36 -5.39
CA PRO A 160 -9.28 13.21 -4.62
C PRO A 160 -8.27 12.04 -4.59
N PRO A 161 -7.98 11.47 -3.39
CA PRO A 161 -7.06 10.33 -3.26
C PRO A 161 -7.41 9.13 -4.15
N GLN A 162 -8.69 8.95 -4.50
CA GLN A 162 -9.19 7.91 -5.41
C GLN A 162 -8.58 8.02 -6.81
N LEU A 163 -8.23 9.24 -7.25
CA LEU A 163 -7.64 9.52 -8.55
C LEU A 163 -6.11 9.41 -8.55
N LEU A 164 -5.47 9.17 -7.41
CA LEU A 164 -4.01 9.03 -7.30
C LEU A 164 -3.47 7.95 -8.23
N SER A 165 -4.22 6.88 -8.43
CA SER A 165 -3.82 5.77 -9.31
C SER A 165 -3.68 6.18 -10.79
N ASP A 166 -4.44 7.16 -11.27
CA ASP A 166 -4.28 7.72 -12.62
C ASP A 166 -3.00 8.54 -12.73
N SER A 167 -2.68 9.32 -11.68
CA SER A 167 -1.41 10.04 -11.60
C SER A 167 -0.22 9.08 -11.56
N ILE A 168 -0.32 7.97 -10.82
CA ILE A 168 0.70 6.92 -10.79
C ILE A 168 0.91 6.32 -12.18
N ARG A 169 -0.15 5.98 -12.91
CA ARG A 169 -0.04 5.46 -14.29
C ARG A 169 0.67 6.45 -15.21
N LYS A 170 0.22 7.71 -15.21
CA LYS A 170 0.84 8.79 -15.99
C LYS A 170 2.35 8.94 -15.67
N PHE A 171 2.70 8.87 -14.39
CA PHE A 171 4.08 8.96 -13.93
C PHE A 171 4.91 7.74 -14.37
N ILE A 172 4.36 6.52 -14.30
CA ILE A 172 5.01 5.30 -14.78
C ILE A 172 5.30 5.39 -16.28
N GLU A 173 4.32 5.82 -17.09
CA GLU A 173 4.49 5.98 -18.55
C GLU A 173 5.59 7.00 -18.87
N TRP A 174 5.59 8.14 -18.18
CA TRP A 174 6.65 9.14 -18.36
C TRP A 174 8.03 8.59 -17.98
N ARG A 175 8.14 7.83 -16.87
CA ARG A 175 9.39 7.18 -16.44
C ARG A 175 9.91 6.19 -17.47
N LYS A 176 9.02 5.37 -18.08
CA LYS A 176 9.37 4.44 -19.17
C LYS A 176 9.97 5.19 -20.36
N GLN A 177 9.31 6.27 -20.80
CA GLN A 177 9.78 7.11 -21.93
C GLN A 177 11.12 7.78 -21.67
N ASN A 178 11.45 8.06 -20.41
CA ASN A 178 12.70 8.74 -20.02
C ASN A 178 13.79 7.80 -19.47
N ASN A 179 13.60 6.47 -19.57
CA ASN A 179 14.54 5.45 -19.10
C ASN A 179 14.92 5.61 -17.61
N LEU A 180 13.92 5.85 -16.74
CA LEU A 180 14.08 6.00 -15.29
C LEU A 180 13.42 4.80 -14.53
N PRO A 181 13.94 3.56 -14.70
CA PRO A 181 13.34 2.40 -14.04
C PRO A 181 13.54 2.44 -12.53
N PRO A 182 12.59 1.92 -11.71
CA PRO A 182 12.69 1.91 -10.24
C PRO A 182 13.94 1.25 -9.67
N LYS A 183 14.47 0.24 -10.37
CA LYS A 183 15.69 -0.47 -9.96
C LYS A 183 16.96 0.38 -9.97
N LEU A 184 17.00 1.42 -10.82
CA LEU A 184 18.16 2.30 -10.97
C LEU A 184 17.91 3.71 -10.42
N ASN A 185 16.65 4.12 -10.31
CA ASN A 185 16.26 5.45 -9.92
C ASN A 185 15.30 5.38 -8.72
N ALA A 186 15.75 5.82 -7.57
CA ALA A 186 14.97 5.79 -6.34
C ALA A 186 13.63 6.53 -6.51
N THR A 187 12.59 5.95 -5.93
CA THR A 187 11.22 6.46 -5.99
C THR A 187 10.83 7.04 -4.65
N PHE A 188 10.33 8.29 -4.67
CA PHE A 188 9.89 8.99 -3.47
C PHE A 188 8.45 9.46 -3.60
N ASN A 189 7.81 9.72 -2.45
CA ASN A 189 6.57 10.48 -2.37
C ASN A 189 6.74 11.57 -1.32
N ILE A 190 6.35 12.81 -1.62
CA ILE A 190 6.32 13.90 -0.63
C ILE A 190 4.87 14.05 -0.18
N LEU A 191 4.64 14.01 1.13
CA LEU A 191 3.32 14.01 1.73
C LEU A 191 3.01 15.38 2.33
N TYR A 192 2.14 16.15 1.67
CA TYR A 192 1.78 17.47 2.16
C TYR A 192 0.62 17.42 3.13
N GLU A 193 -0.41 16.65 2.82
CA GLU A 193 -1.61 16.49 3.63
C GLU A 193 -1.91 15.01 3.91
N ASP A 194 -2.65 14.77 5.00
CA ASP A 194 -3.20 13.46 5.30
C ASP A 194 -4.54 13.29 4.55
N PRO A 195 -4.68 12.29 3.66
CA PRO A 195 -5.91 12.08 2.90
C PRO A 195 -7.15 11.77 3.75
N GLU A 196 -6.98 11.48 5.05
CA GLU A 196 -8.09 11.19 5.98
C GLU A 196 -8.59 12.45 6.71
N THR A 197 -7.82 13.53 6.69
CA THR A 197 -8.12 14.75 7.46
C THR A 197 -8.46 15.97 6.62
N VAL A 198 -8.13 15.97 5.33
CA VAL A 198 -8.41 17.07 4.41
C VAL A 198 -9.58 16.75 3.48
N GLU A 199 -10.24 17.80 2.98
CA GLU A 199 -11.23 17.64 1.92
C GLU A 199 -10.56 17.01 0.69
N PRO A 200 -11.23 16.07 -0.01
CA PRO A 200 -10.63 15.33 -1.12
C PRO A 200 -9.97 16.22 -2.18
N ASP A 201 -10.58 17.34 -2.53
CA ASP A 201 -10.05 18.29 -3.53
C ASP A 201 -8.83 19.08 -3.05
N GLN A 202 -8.56 19.09 -1.73
CA GLN A 202 -7.39 19.74 -1.12
C GLN A 202 -6.20 18.79 -1.01
N TYR A 203 -6.41 17.48 -1.14
CA TYR A 203 -5.36 16.49 -0.99
C TYR A 203 -4.26 16.68 -2.05
N ARG A 204 -3.01 16.67 -1.56
CA ARG A 204 -1.82 16.82 -2.39
C ARG A 204 -0.74 15.83 -1.97
N THR A 205 -0.14 15.18 -2.96
CA THR A 205 1.08 14.38 -2.80
C THR A 205 1.92 14.46 -4.07
N ASP A 206 3.23 14.46 -3.93
CA ASP A 206 4.14 14.46 -5.06
C ASP A 206 4.65 13.03 -5.34
N LEU A 207 4.56 12.61 -6.60
CA LEU A 207 5.18 11.38 -7.11
C LEU A 207 6.54 11.74 -7.67
N CYS A 208 7.62 11.20 -7.08
CA CYS A 208 8.97 11.64 -7.37
C CYS A 208 9.87 10.48 -7.82
N VAL A 209 10.79 10.76 -8.73
CA VAL A 209 11.90 9.87 -9.09
C VAL A 209 13.22 10.63 -9.05
N ALA A 210 14.21 10.05 -8.39
CA ALA A 210 15.55 10.63 -8.38
C ALA A 210 16.14 10.66 -9.80
N THR A 211 16.67 11.81 -10.20
CA THR A 211 17.31 12.02 -11.51
C THR A 211 18.49 12.98 -11.40
N GLY A 212 19.56 12.70 -12.11
CA GLY A 212 20.69 13.63 -12.24
C GLY A 212 20.48 14.73 -13.28
N LYS A 213 19.37 14.70 -14.03
CA LYS A 213 19.08 15.62 -15.13
C LYS A 213 17.92 16.55 -14.75
N ASP A 214 17.98 17.79 -15.22
CA ASP A 214 16.84 18.69 -15.12
C ASP A 214 15.76 18.27 -16.12
N VAL A 215 14.50 18.39 -15.71
CA VAL A 215 13.34 18.05 -16.53
C VAL A 215 12.97 19.26 -17.37
N SER A 216 13.08 19.15 -18.69
CA SER A 216 12.57 20.17 -19.61
C SER A 216 11.04 20.19 -19.63
N SER A 217 10.46 21.31 -20.11
CA SER A 217 9.02 21.44 -20.30
C SER A 217 8.45 20.25 -21.09
N ASN A 218 7.39 19.66 -20.60
CA ASN A 218 6.79 18.45 -21.18
C ASN A 218 5.27 18.43 -21.03
N ALA A 219 4.58 17.71 -21.92
CA ALA A 219 3.11 17.60 -21.91
C ALA A 219 2.57 16.80 -20.72
N SER A 220 3.44 16.09 -19.99
CA SER A 220 3.04 15.30 -18.82
C SER A 220 2.96 16.12 -17.53
N GLY A 221 3.33 17.41 -17.56
CA GLY A 221 3.31 18.26 -16.36
C GLY A 221 4.34 17.86 -15.29
N ILE A 222 5.40 17.15 -15.69
CA ILE A 222 6.49 16.77 -14.79
C ILE A 222 7.42 17.97 -14.63
N VAL A 223 7.81 18.26 -13.40
CA VAL A 223 8.69 19.38 -13.04
C VAL A 223 9.92 18.90 -12.28
N SER A 224 11.00 19.69 -12.30
CA SER A 224 12.17 19.47 -11.45
C SER A 224 11.95 20.06 -10.07
N LYS A 225 12.25 19.29 -9.01
CA LYS A 225 12.34 19.77 -7.63
C LYS A 225 13.59 19.21 -6.95
N VAL A 226 13.83 19.66 -5.73
CA VAL A 226 14.85 19.14 -4.83
C VAL A 226 14.16 18.72 -3.52
N ILE A 227 14.45 17.50 -3.06
CA ILE A 227 14.21 17.11 -1.68
C ILE A 227 15.45 17.60 -0.91
N PRO A 228 15.32 18.61 -0.02
CA PRO A 228 16.48 19.18 0.63
C PRO A 228 17.15 18.18 1.57
N GLY A 229 18.45 18.07 1.50
CA GLY A 229 19.26 17.31 2.44
C GLY A 229 19.19 17.87 3.87
N GLY A 230 19.78 17.17 4.82
CA GLY A 230 19.82 17.53 6.22
C GLY A 230 19.47 16.38 7.13
N ARG A 231 19.28 16.66 8.43
CA ARG A 231 18.92 15.65 9.43
C ARG A 231 17.50 15.13 9.18
N CYS A 232 17.31 13.84 9.29
CA CYS A 232 16.02 13.17 9.17
C CYS A 232 15.91 12.03 10.18
N ALA A 233 14.76 11.93 10.85
CA ALA A 233 14.37 10.69 11.51
C ALA A 233 13.81 9.73 10.44
N VAL A 234 14.29 8.49 10.46
CA VAL A 234 13.90 7.46 9.49
C VAL A 234 13.28 6.28 10.21
N LEU A 235 12.06 5.96 9.82
CA LEU A 235 11.34 4.77 10.26
C LEU A 235 11.09 3.85 9.07
N ARG A 236 11.53 2.59 9.15
CA ARG A 236 11.22 1.58 8.14
C ARG A 236 9.84 0.98 8.39
N HIS A 237 8.98 1.08 7.40
CA HIS A 237 7.69 0.40 7.32
C HIS A 237 7.84 -0.83 6.41
N ILE A 238 7.39 -1.99 6.88
CA ILE A 238 7.33 -3.23 6.11
C ILE A 238 5.89 -3.69 6.07
N GLY A 239 5.35 -3.90 4.88
CA GLY A 239 3.97 -4.37 4.69
C GLY A 239 3.12 -3.47 3.81
N SER A 240 1.81 -3.60 3.97
CA SER A 240 0.81 -2.91 3.16
C SER A 240 0.82 -1.38 3.34
N ASP A 241 0.65 -0.66 2.24
CA ASP A 241 0.39 0.79 2.25
C ASP A 241 -0.84 1.17 3.10
N ASP A 242 -1.79 0.25 3.30
CA ASP A 242 -2.98 0.46 4.15
C ASP A 242 -2.61 0.73 5.63
N LEU A 243 -1.43 0.26 6.06
CA LEU A 243 -0.92 0.41 7.42
C LEU A 243 0.12 1.55 7.56
N LEU A 244 0.46 2.21 6.45
CA LEU A 244 1.49 3.26 6.42
C LEU A 244 1.10 4.46 7.31
N GLY A 245 -0.17 4.84 7.33
CA GLY A 245 -0.68 5.92 8.18
C GLY A 245 -0.37 5.72 9.66
N ALA A 246 -0.50 4.48 10.16
CA ALA A 246 -0.16 4.15 11.55
C ALA A 246 1.35 4.31 11.84
N SER A 247 2.21 4.05 10.86
CA SER A 247 3.67 4.25 11.00
C SER A 247 4.03 5.73 10.97
N ILE A 248 3.38 6.53 10.14
CA ILE A 248 3.56 7.99 10.11
C ILE A 248 3.06 8.60 11.43
N SER A 249 1.86 8.22 11.87
CA SER A 249 1.27 8.69 13.13
C SER A 249 2.19 8.39 14.34
N TYR A 250 2.82 7.21 14.37
CA TYR A 250 3.79 6.85 15.41
C TYR A 250 4.95 7.85 15.51
N LEU A 251 5.51 8.28 14.37
CA LEU A 251 6.59 9.28 14.35
C LEU A 251 6.19 10.58 15.03
N TYR A 252 4.96 11.07 14.79
CA TYR A 252 4.49 12.33 15.32
C TYR A 252 3.92 12.24 16.75
N SER A 253 3.18 11.17 17.05
CA SER A 253 2.42 11.08 18.31
C SER A 253 3.17 10.37 19.45
N ALA A 254 4.16 9.53 19.13
CA ALA A 254 4.90 8.78 20.11
C ALA A 254 6.40 9.13 20.10
N TRP A 255 7.07 8.95 18.96
CA TRP A 255 8.51 9.12 18.90
C TRP A 255 8.96 10.59 19.06
N LEU A 256 8.38 11.50 18.31
CA LEU A 256 8.81 12.92 18.29
C LEU A 256 8.72 13.59 19.68
N PRO A 257 7.61 13.45 20.45
CA PRO A 257 7.53 14.02 21.79
C PRO A 257 8.57 13.51 22.78
N GLU A 258 9.05 12.25 22.60
CA GLU A 258 10.03 11.62 23.49
C GLU A 258 11.47 11.84 23.03
N SER A 259 11.68 12.18 21.77
CA SER A 259 13.01 12.29 21.15
C SER A 259 13.76 13.58 21.50
N GLY A 260 13.06 14.64 21.88
CA GLY A 260 13.62 15.98 22.03
C GLY A 260 13.97 16.67 20.69
N GLU A 261 13.61 16.09 19.57
CA GLU A 261 13.87 16.63 18.24
C GLU A 261 12.74 17.57 17.77
N GLU A 262 13.06 18.46 16.84
CA GLU A 262 12.08 19.37 16.24
C GLU A 262 11.98 19.18 14.72
N PRO A 263 10.77 19.12 14.14
CA PRO A 263 10.61 19.05 12.70
C PRO A 263 11.15 20.30 12.00
N ARG A 264 11.76 20.12 10.83
CA ARG A 264 12.12 21.20 9.92
C ARG A 264 10.91 21.57 9.04
N ASP A 265 10.90 22.78 8.51
CA ASP A 265 9.86 23.26 7.58
C ASP A 265 10.00 22.61 6.19
N PHE A 266 9.78 21.31 6.15
CA PHE A 266 9.66 20.49 4.95
C PHE A 266 8.78 19.27 5.27
N PRO A 267 7.84 18.90 4.38
CA PRO A 267 6.92 17.82 4.64
C PRO A 267 7.64 16.46 4.77
N PRO A 268 7.05 15.49 5.50
CA PRO A 268 7.56 14.12 5.52
C PRO A 268 7.53 13.54 4.11
N TYR A 269 8.48 12.66 3.83
CA TYR A 269 8.55 11.99 2.54
C TYR A 269 8.89 10.51 2.70
N LEU A 270 8.53 9.74 1.69
CA LEU A 270 8.72 8.30 1.64
C LEU A 270 9.73 7.96 0.57
N GLN A 271 10.59 6.99 0.86
CA GLN A 271 11.35 6.26 -0.16
C GLN A 271 10.76 4.86 -0.30
N ARG A 272 10.31 4.52 -1.51
CA ARG A 272 9.82 3.18 -1.82
C ARG A 272 10.98 2.28 -2.20
N VAL A 273 11.44 1.47 -1.23
CA VAL A 273 12.62 0.60 -1.37
C VAL A 273 12.27 -0.70 -2.09
N ARG A 274 11.17 -1.34 -1.71
CA ARG A 274 10.58 -2.49 -2.40
C ARG A 274 9.09 -2.22 -2.59
N MET A 275 8.63 -2.26 -3.83
CA MET A 275 7.28 -1.80 -4.17
C MET A 275 6.34 -2.95 -4.49
N PHE A 276 5.16 -2.93 -3.89
CA PHE A 276 4.01 -3.62 -4.41
C PHE A 276 3.55 -2.96 -5.74
N PRO A 277 3.22 -3.70 -6.80
CA PRO A 277 3.06 -5.15 -6.88
C PRO A 277 4.29 -5.92 -7.43
N ASP A 278 5.49 -5.36 -7.41
CA ASP A 278 6.72 -6.06 -7.83
C ASP A 278 7.11 -7.16 -6.83
N VAL A 279 6.77 -6.94 -5.56
CA VAL A 279 6.86 -7.92 -4.49
C VAL A 279 5.46 -8.16 -3.92
N ALA A 280 5.30 -9.18 -3.09
CA ALA A 280 4.07 -9.35 -2.33
C ALA A 280 3.85 -8.17 -1.37
N GLU A 281 2.59 -7.86 -1.06
CA GLU A 281 2.24 -6.65 -0.29
C GLU A 281 2.90 -6.64 1.10
N HIS A 282 3.00 -7.79 1.75
CA HIS A 282 3.67 -7.96 3.05
C HIS A 282 5.20 -7.80 2.99
N GLU A 283 5.80 -7.90 1.80
CA GLU A 283 7.23 -7.72 1.57
C GLU A 283 7.60 -6.30 1.12
N ALA A 284 6.62 -5.43 0.90
CA ALA A 284 6.88 -4.04 0.53
C ALA A 284 7.67 -3.34 1.65
N ILE A 285 8.66 -2.52 1.25
CA ILE A 285 9.51 -1.77 2.17
C ILE A 285 9.45 -0.30 1.80
N ILE A 286 9.09 0.51 2.77
CA ILE A 286 9.01 1.97 2.65
C ILE A 286 9.80 2.59 3.81
N ASP A 287 10.78 3.41 3.50
CA ASP A 287 11.45 4.24 4.50
C ASP A 287 10.72 5.58 4.59
N ILE A 288 10.26 5.92 5.79
CA ILE A 288 9.54 7.16 6.11
C ILE A 288 10.54 8.13 6.71
N PHE A 289 10.69 9.28 6.07
CA PHE A 289 11.60 10.35 6.49
C PHE A 289 10.81 11.50 7.10
N LEU A 290 11.14 11.84 8.33
CA LEU A 290 10.69 13.07 9.00
C LEU A 290 11.87 14.04 9.07
N PRO A 291 11.88 15.14 8.28
CA PRO A 291 12.93 16.12 8.29
C PRO A 291 13.02 16.84 9.66
N LEU A 292 14.25 16.95 10.17
CA LEU A 292 14.57 17.57 11.48
C LEU A 292 15.40 18.85 11.31
N LYS A 293 15.35 19.73 12.32
CA LYS A 293 16.20 20.92 12.42
C LYS A 293 17.68 20.56 12.69
#